data_17c8b223a3fcf6cfad41689ec0b07bbc
#
_entry.id   17c8b223a3fcf6cfad41689ec0b07bbc
#
_cell.length_a   1.000
_cell.length_b   1.000
_cell.length_c   1.000
_cell.angle_alpha   90.00
_cell.angle_beta   90.00
_cell.angle_gamma   90.00
#
_symmetry.space_group_name_H-M   'P 1'
#
loop_
_entity.id
_entity.type
_entity.pdbx_description
1 polymer ?
#
loop_
_entity_poly.entity_id
_entity_poly.type
_entity_poly.pdbx_seq_one_letter_code
_entity_poly.pdbx_strand_id
1 'polypeptide(L)'
;MLTFTSLNEPFMGFASIFICMGVGMLSLRKAAGSEAGPGYWSTSFFLNSAGFLFWACTRTSRPALFFTLGEVLHMLGFITLVFGAYRFTGNQFQRWNIYALVGFALVWMGAMTLMPQHRFVSFFLLMALRTILFVWAGSMILKHIPTKSLAGRRLAGWGLIVWGIYVLLFPFIWRIPWLLFLAFGFLVGLHVLAGMGMMVLVVDRMRIRAEASEKHAQRLEGLLPICSTCKKIRDNHGHWHGIETYIRERTDAEFSHGICPECSEALYGKEDWYIEMKNKAK
;
A
#
# COMPACT_ATOMS: atom_id res chain seq x y z
N MET A 1 -33.11 -29.49 -8.13
CA MET A 1 -33.55 -28.13 -8.52
C MET A 1 -33.27 -27.22 -7.33
N LEU A 2 -32.02 -26.64 -7.27
CA LEU A 2 -31.68 -25.63 -6.26
C LEU A 2 -32.56 -24.40 -6.60
N THR A 3 -33.58 -24.20 -5.83
CA THR A 3 -34.43 -23.05 -6.00
C THR A 3 -33.63 -21.78 -5.76
N PHE A 4 -33.86 -20.74 -6.53
CA PHE A 4 -33.25 -19.41 -6.38
C PHE A 4 -33.36 -18.85 -4.93
N THR A 5 -34.06 -19.55 -4.06
CA THR A 5 -34.22 -19.25 -2.62
C THR A 5 -32.96 -19.39 -1.81
N SER A 6 -32.01 -20.23 -2.24
CA SER A 6 -30.74 -20.48 -1.55
C SER A 6 -29.60 -19.51 -1.92
N LEU A 7 -29.81 -18.63 -2.91
CA LEU A 7 -28.76 -17.72 -3.40
C LEU A 7 -28.67 -16.38 -2.66
N ASN A 8 -29.68 -16.02 -1.83
CA ASN A 8 -29.61 -14.76 -1.09
C ASN A 8 -28.63 -14.82 0.09
N GLU A 9 -28.49 -15.98 0.72
CA GLU A 9 -27.55 -16.16 1.84
C GLU A 9 -26.08 -15.90 1.45
N PRO A 10 -25.57 -16.41 0.30
CA PRO A 10 -24.24 -16.06 -0.17
C PRO A 10 -24.02 -14.56 -0.35
N PHE A 11 -25.00 -13.81 -0.90
CA PHE A 11 -24.84 -12.37 -1.11
C PHE A 11 -24.78 -11.59 0.20
N MET A 12 -25.54 -11.98 1.22
CA MET A 12 -25.44 -11.40 2.56
C MET A 12 -24.08 -11.69 3.20
N GLY A 13 -23.58 -12.91 3.02
CA GLY A 13 -22.21 -13.29 3.46
C GLY A 13 -21.14 -12.44 2.79
N PHE A 14 -21.21 -12.25 1.48
CA PHE A 14 -20.29 -11.36 0.76
C PHE A 14 -20.35 -9.93 1.29
N ALA A 15 -21.55 -9.38 1.44
CA ALA A 15 -21.74 -8.03 1.95
C ALA A 15 -21.06 -7.84 3.32
N SER A 16 -21.22 -8.80 4.23
CA SER A 16 -20.62 -8.78 5.56
C SER A 16 -19.09 -8.79 5.50
N ILE A 17 -18.49 -9.64 4.66
CA ILE A 17 -17.04 -9.71 4.46
C ILE A 17 -16.50 -8.38 3.94
N PHE A 18 -17.16 -7.79 2.93
CA PHE A 18 -16.74 -6.50 2.38
C PHE A 18 -16.87 -5.37 3.39
N ILE A 19 -17.88 -5.38 4.27
CA ILE A 19 -17.98 -4.42 5.39
C ILE A 19 -16.78 -4.56 6.32
N CYS A 20 -16.46 -5.78 6.76
CA CYS A 20 -15.32 -6.03 7.64
C CYS A 20 -14.00 -5.55 7.02
N MET A 21 -13.78 -5.83 5.73
CA MET A 21 -12.61 -5.35 4.99
C MET A 21 -12.59 -3.83 4.87
N GLY A 22 -13.74 -3.23 4.58
CA GLY A 22 -13.89 -1.77 4.49
C GLY A 22 -13.56 -1.07 5.80
N VAL A 23 -14.06 -1.60 6.92
CA VAL A 23 -13.75 -1.09 8.28
C VAL A 23 -12.28 -1.27 8.62
N GLY A 24 -11.70 -2.45 8.35
CA GLY A 24 -10.27 -2.70 8.56
C GLY A 24 -9.39 -1.73 7.77
N MET A 25 -9.70 -1.51 6.50
CA MET A 25 -8.97 -0.56 5.65
C MET A 25 -9.15 0.89 6.09
N LEU A 26 -10.35 1.27 6.58
CA LEU A 26 -10.62 2.59 7.13
C LEU A 26 -9.81 2.86 8.40
N SER A 27 -9.67 1.85 9.26
CA SER A 27 -8.84 1.92 10.47
C SER A 27 -7.37 2.09 10.12
N LEU A 28 -6.87 1.35 9.13
CA LEU A 28 -5.50 1.51 8.62
C LEU A 28 -5.28 2.89 7.99
N ARG A 29 -6.28 3.47 7.30
CA ARG A 29 -6.18 4.84 6.77
C ARG A 29 -5.94 5.86 7.88
N LYS A 30 -6.64 5.73 9.01
CA LYS A 30 -6.46 6.64 10.17
C LYS A 30 -5.03 6.53 10.73
N ALA A 31 -4.50 5.31 10.84
CA ALA A 31 -3.15 5.07 11.32
C ALA A 31 -2.06 5.48 10.31
N ALA A 32 -2.32 5.34 9.02
CA ALA A 32 -1.39 5.67 7.93
C ALA A 32 -1.28 7.17 7.62
N GLY A 33 -2.11 8.01 8.23
CA GLY A 33 -2.08 9.47 8.06
C GLY A 33 -2.44 9.92 6.65
N SER A 34 -1.52 10.58 5.94
CA SER A 34 -1.77 11.19 4.62
C SER A 34 -1.85 10.21 3.43
N GLU A 35 -1.78 8.89 3.66
CA GLU A 35 -1.88 7.90 2.57
C GLU A 35 -3.26 7.89 1.93
N ALA A 36 -3.32 8.27 0.65
CA ALA A 36 -4.59 8.37 -0.06
C ALA A 36 -5.18 7.00 -0.49
N GLY A 37 -4.35 6.00 -0.76
CA GLY A 37 -4.76 4.68 -1.29
C GLY A 37 -5.76 3.92 -0.40
N PRO A 38 -5.50 3.73 0.91
CA PRO A 38 -6.37 2.98 1.81
C PRO A 38 -7.80 3.53 1.90
N GLY A 39 -7.98 4.85 1.77
CA GLY A 39 -9.29 5.47 1.76
C GLY A 39 -10.13 5.05 0.54
N TYR A 40 -9.54 5.02 -0.64
CA TYR A 40 -10.23 4.57 -1.86
C TYR A 40 -10.55 3.07 -1.80
N TRP A 41 -9.66 2.25 -1.26
CA TRP A 41 -9.91 0.82 -1.09
C TRP A 41 -11.02 0.55 -0.07
N SER A 42 -11.06 1.29 1.04
CA SER A 42 -12.20 1.23 1.97
C SER A 42 -13.52 1.58 1.28
N THR A 43 -13.55 2.67 0.50
CA THR A 43 -14.74 3.06 -0.29
C THR A 43 -15.13 1.97 -1.29
N SER A 44 -14.15 1.36 -1.97
CA SER A 44 -14.39 0.24 -2.89
C SER A 44 -15.09 -0.92 -2.18
N PHE A 45 -14.62 -1.32 -1.00
CA PHE A 45 -15.22 -2.40 -0.24
C PHE A 45 -16.67 -2.06 0.19
N PHE A 46 -16.93 -0.86 0.67
CA PHE A 46 -18.32 -0.46 1.04
C PHE A 46 -19.24 -0.39 -0.16
N LEU A 47 -18.81 0.10 -1.32
CA LEU A 47 -19.60 0.12 -2.54
C LEU A 47 -19.93 -1.29 -3.01
N ASN A 48 -18.97 -2.20 -3.00
CA ASN A 48 -19.19 -3.60 -3.35
C ASN A 48 -20.14 -4.29 -2.34
N SER A 49 -19.99 -4.01 -1.03
CA SER A 49 -20.92 -4.52 -0.03
C SER A 49 -22.36 -4.06 -0.31
N ALA A 50 -22.56 -2.78 -0.56
CA ALA A 50 -23.89 -2.23 -0.92
C ALA A 50 -24.41 -2.89 -2.19
N GLY A 51 -23.57 -3.12 -3.21
CA GLY A 51 -23.94 -3.83 -4.42
C GLY A 51 -24.50 -5.24 -4.15
N PHE A 52 -23.83 -6.00 -3.28
CA PHE A 52 -24.30 -7.35 -2.87
C PHE A 52 -25.61 -7.28 -2.08
N LEU A 53 -25.81 -6.27 -1.22
CA LEU A 53 -27.09 -6.06 -0.53
C LEU A 53 -28.23 -5.79 -1.51
N PHE A 54 -28.00 -4.95 -2.55
CA PHE A 54 -28.98 -4.74 -3.61
C PHE A 54 -29.28 -6.03 -4.38
N TRP A 55 -28.27 -6.86 -4.65
CA TRP A 55 -28.51 -8.16 -5.28
C TRP A 55 -29.32 -9.11 -4.39
N ALA A 56 -29.11 -9.10 -3.08
CA ALA A 56 -29.94 -9.85 -2.15
C ALA A 56 -31.42 -9.41 -2.18
N CYS A 57 -31.69 -8.14 -2.51
CA CYS A 57 -33.04 -7.58 -2.64
C CYS A 57 -33.71 -7.86 -4.00
N THR A 58 -33.09 -8.56 -4.95
CA THR A 58 -33.68 -8.85 -6.29
C THR A 58 -34.95 -9.71 -6.26
N ARG A 59 -35.32 -10.24 -5.10
CA ARG A 59 -36.60 -10.98 -4.88
C ARG A 59 -37.82 -10.11 -4.65
N THR A 60 -37.64 -8.80 -4.57
CA THR A 60 -38.74 -7.85 -4.37
C THR A 60 -39.56 -7.66 -5.65
N SER A 61 -40.55 -6.80 -5.58
CA SER A 61 -41.42 -6.43 -6.71
C SER A 61 -40.71 -5.77 -7.90
N ARG A 62 -39.43 -5.37 -7.74
CA ARG A 62 -38.62 -4.69 -8.78
C ARG A 62 -37.22 -5.31 -8.97
N PRO A 63 -37.13 -6.59 -9.38
CA PRO A 63 -35.85 -7.30 -9.46
C PRO A 63 -34.84 -6.65 -10.41
N ALA A 64 -35.30 -6.14 -11.55
CA ALA A 64 -34.41 -5.48 -12.52
C ALA A 64 -33.79 -4.20 -11.97
N LEU A 65 -34.54 -3.39 -11.21
CA LEU A 65 -34.03 -2.18 -10.58
C LEU A 65 -32.91 -2.50 -9.57
N PHE A 66 -33.15 -3.44 -8.66
CA PHE A 66 -32.20 -3.81 -7.64
C PHE A 66 -30.93 -4.45 -8.24
N PHE A 67 -31.09 -5.26 -9.29
CA PHE A 67 -29.96 -5.81 -10.03
C PHE A 67 -29.12 -4.70 -10.66
N THR A 68 -29.76 -3.75 -11.36
CA THR A 68 -29.05 -2.64 -12.02
C THR A 68 -28.33 -1.75 -11.02
N LEU A 69 -28.98 -1.39 -9.90
CA LEU A 69 -28.34 -0.61 -8.83
C LEU A 69 -27.13 -1.33 -8.24
N GLY A 70 -27.25 -2.64 -8.01
CA GLY A 70 -26.14 -3.47 -7.54
C GLY A 70 -24.97 -3.46 -8.51
N GLU A 71 -25.21 -3.61 -9.82
CA GLU A 71 -24.16 -3.59 -10.84
C GLU A 71 -23.48 -2.22 -10.94
N VAL A 72 -24.22 -1.11 -10.85
CA VAL A 72 -23.65 0.24 -10.83
C VAL A 72 -22.73 0.42 -9.63
N LEU A 73 -23.13 -0.03 -8.45
CA LEU A 73 -22.32 0.04 -7.24
C LEU A 73 -21.05 -0.82 -7.35
N HIS A 74 -21.15 -2.01 -7.92
CA HIS A 74 -19.95 -2.85 -8.20
C HIS A 74 -19.02 -2.18 -9.19
N MET A 75 -19.54 -1.61 -10.28
CA MET A 75 -18.73 -0.85 -11.25
C MET A 75 -17.96 0.28 -10.57
N LEU A 76 -18.65 1.11 -9.80
CA LEU A 76 -18.02 2.21 -9.05
C LEU A 76 -17.01 1.69 -8.03
N GLY A 77 -17.32 0.59 -7.35
CA GLY A 77 -16.40 -0.07 -6.40
C GLY A 77 -15.11 -0.53 -7.06
N PHE A 78 -15.16 -1.16 -8.21
CA PHE A 78 -13.97 -1.62 -8.93
C PHE A 78 -13.17 -0.47 -9.54
N ILE A 79 -13.82 0.58 -10.04
CA ILE A 79 -13.14 1.81 -10.48
C ILE A 79 -12.39 2.46 -9.32
N THR A 80 -13.01 2.57 -8.15
CA THR A 80 -12.35 3.15 -6.96
C THR A 80 -11.19 2.27 -6.46
N LEU A 81 -11.26 0.94 -6.64
CA LEU A 81 -10.14 0.03 -6.33
C LEU A 81 -8.92 0.33 -7.20
N VAL A 82 -9.09 0.46 -8.51
CA VAL A 82 -8.01 0.82 -9.45
C VAL A 82 -7.45 2.20 -9.11
N PHE A 83 -8.33 3.18 -8.86
CA PHE A 83 -7.91 4.53 -8.49
C PHE A 83 -7.09 4.54 -7.19
N GLY A 84 -7.49 3.73 -6.21
CA GLY A 84 -6.74 3.51 -4.97
C GLY A 84 -5.33 2.95 -5.22
N ALA A 85 -5.18 2.00 -6.15
CA ALA A 85 -3.89 1.45 -6.54
C ALA A 85 -2.98 2.53 -7.18
N TYR A 86 -3.52 3.38 -8.07
CA TYR A 86 -2.78 4.52 -8.62
C TYR A 86 -2.29 5.48 -7.54
N ARG A 87 -3.18 5.91 -6.66
CA ARG A 87 -2.84 6.85 -5.58
C ARG A 87 -1.83 6.26 -4.60
N PHE A 88 -1.97 4.98 -4.29
CA PHE A 88 -1.05 4.30 -3.39
C PHE A 88 0.34 4.10 -4.00
N THR A 89 0.45 3.83 -5.29
CA THR A 89 1.75 3.69 -5.98
C THR A 89 2.46 5.02 -6.25
N GLY A 90 1.81 6.15 -5.96
CA GLY A 90 2.36 7.48 -6.20
C GLY A 90 2.31 7.92 -7.67
N ASN A 91 1.66 7.13 -8.54
CA ASN A 91 1.51 7.48 -9.94
C ASN A 91 0.45 8.58 -10.12
N GLN A 92 0.72 9.51 -11.03
CA GLN A 92 -0.27 10.52 -11.40
C GLN A 92 -1.32 9.90 -12.32
N PHE A 93 -2.58 10.21 -12.03
CA PHE A 93 -3.69 9.79 -12.87
C PHE A 93 -3.74 10.67 -14.13
N GLN A 94 -3.29 10.12 -15.26
CA GLN A 94 -3.26 10.85 -16.53
C GLN A 94 -4.65 10.99 -17.12
N ARG A 95 -4.89 12.02 -17.95
CA ARG A 95 -6.17 12.25 -18.64
C ARG A 95 -6.62 11.03 -19.46
N TRP A 96 -5.68 10.31 -20.07
CA TRP A 96 -5.95 9.07 -20.78
C TRP A 96 -6.62 8.00 -19.92
N ASN A 97 -6.21 7.87 -18.66
CA ASN A 97 -6.81 6.91 -17.73
C ASN A 97 -8.29 7.26 -17.44
N ILE A 98 -8.64 8.55 -17.43
CA ILE A 98 -10.03 9.00 -17.27
C ILE A 98 -10.85 8.55 -18.48
N TYR A 99 -10.36 8.78 -19.70
CA TYR A 99 -11.04 8.35 -20.93
C TYR A 99 -11.22 6.82 -20.97
N ALA A 100 -10.19 6.07 -20.55
CA ALA A 100 -10.27 4.61 -20.46
C ALA A 100 -11.36 4.15 -19.47
N LEU A 101 -11.46 4.80 -18.30
CA LEU A 101 -12.50 4.48 -17.31
C LEU A 101 -13.90 4.90 -17.77
N VAL A 102 -14.04 6.04 -18.46
CA VAL A 102 -15.33 6.46 -19.05
C VAL A 102 -15.74 5.48 -20.14
N GLY A 103 -14.83 5.13 -21.08
CA GLY A 103 -15.09 4.12 -22.09
C GLY A 103 -15.49 2.77 -21.48
N PHE A 104 -14.80 2.35 -20.42
CA PHE A 104 -15.12 1.17 -19.65
C PHE A 104 -16.55 1.24 -19.07
N ALA A 105 -16.93 2.36 -18.44
CA ALA A 105 -18.27 2.54 -17.88
C ALA A 105 -19.38 2.49 -18.96
N LEU A 106 -19.13 3.06 -20.14
CA LEU A 106 -20.05 3.01 -21.27
C LEU A 106 -20.24 1.58 -21.78
N VAL A 107 -19.16 0.80 -21.94
CA VAL A 107 -19.23 -0.61 -22.33
C VAL A 107 -19.97 -1.43 -21.28
N TRP A 108 -19.74 -1.15 -19.98
CA TRP A 108 -20.48 -1.82 -18.90
C TRP A 108 -21.97 -1.54 -18.97
N MET A 109 -22.37 -0.28 -19.13
CA MET A 109 -23.79 0.07 -19.31
C MET A 109 -24.40 -0.59 -20.54
N GLY A 110 -23.67 -0.62 -21.68
CA GLY A 110 -24.09 -1.33 -22.88
C GLY A 110 -24.30 -2.83 -22.62
N ALA A 111 -23.40 -3.49 -21.90
CA ALA A 111 -23.58 -4.89 -21.52
C ALA A 111 -24.82 -5.11 -20.66
N MET A 112 -25.15 -4.18 -19.76
CA MET A 112 -26.36 -4.23 -18.95
C MET A 112 -27.64 -4.14 -19.78
N THR A 113 -27.67 -3.29 -20.84
CA THR A 113 -28.84 -3.17 -21.71
C THR A 113 -29.08 -4.44 -22.56
N LEU A 114 -28.01 -5.19 -22.87
CA LEU A 114 -28.12 -6.46 -23.58
C LEU A 114 -28.51 -7.65 -22.69
N MET A 115 -28.50 -7.46 -21.35
CA MET A 115 -28.79 -8.53 -20.38
C MET A 115 -30.14 -9.24 -20.59
N PRO A 116 -31.28 -8.56 -20.91
CA PRO A 116 -32.55 -9.22 -21.12
C PRO A 116 -32.58 -10.17 -22.31
N GLN A 117 -31.84 -9.83 -23.38
CA GLN A 117 -31.85 -10.55 -24.67
C GLN A 117 -30.76 -11.64 -24.74
N HIS A 118 -29.59 -11.36 -24.21
CA HIS A 118 -28.41 -12.22 -24.32
C HIS A 118 -27.72 -12.45 -22.96
N ARG A 119 -28.43 -13.04 -22.01
CA ARG A 119 -28.01 -13.18 -20.60
C ARG A 119 -26.58 -13.73 -20.45
N PHE A 120 -26.23 -14.78 -21.18
CA PHE A 120 -24.91 -15.38 -21.01
C PHE A 120 -23.79 -14.47 -21.55
N VAL A 121 -23.99 -13.88 -22.72
CA VAL A 121 -22.99 -13.00 -23.34
C VAL A 121 -22.77 -11.75 -22.49
N SER A 122 -23.85 -11.14 -22.02
CA SER A 122 -23.80 -9.97 -21.15
C SER A 122 -23.12 -10.28 -19.82
N PHE A 123 -23.45 -11.41 -19.19
CA PHE A 123 -22.83 -11.85 -17.95
C PHE A 123 -21.32 -12.11 -18.14
N PHE A 124 -20.95 -12.81 -19.23
CA PHE A 124 -19.55 -13.04 -19.56
C PHE A 124 -18.81 -11.73 -19.80
N LEU A 125 -19.39 -10.78 -20.53
CA LEU A 125 -18.79 -9.48 -20.79
C LEU A 125 -18.57 -8.68 -19.50
N LEU A 126 -19.56 -8.67 -18.59
CA LEU A 126 -19.43 -8.03 -17.29
C LEU A 126 -18.28 -8.64 -16.45
N MET A 127 -18.14 -9.97 -16.45
CA MET A 127 -17.05 -10.65 -15.76
C MET A 127 -15.68 -10.34 -16.40
N ALA A 128 -15.61 -10.29 -17.74
CA ALA A 128 -14.39 -9.93 -18.47
C ALA A 128 -13.95 -8.49 -18.14
N LEU A 129 -14.90 -7.55 -18.08
CA LEU A 129 -14.61 -6.17 -17.70
C LEU A 129 -14.09 -6.06 -16.25
N ARG A 130 -14.67 -6.80 -15.31
CA ARG A 130 -14.17 -6.89 -13.92
C ARG A 130 -12.74 -7.43 -13.89
N THR A 131 -12.48 -8.48 -14.65
CA THR A 131 -11.14 -9.09 -14.77
C THR A 131 -10.10 -8.07 -15.23
N ILE A 132 -10.41 -7.26 -16.23
CA ILE A 132 -9.50 -6.20 -16.72
C ILE A 132 -9.13 -5.25 -15.58
N LEU A 133 -10.08 -4.80 -14.77
CA LEU A 133 -9.81 -3.89 -13.65
C LEU A 133 -8.95 -4.55 -12.56
N PHE A 134 -9.22 -5.81 -12.22
CA PHE A 134 -8.41 -6.53 -11.23
C PHE A 134 -6.98 -6.77 -11.71
N VAL A 135 -6.81 -7.21 -12.95
CA VAL A 135 -5.47 -7.42 -13.54
C VAL A 135 -4.73 -6.10 -13.64
N TRP A 136 -5.40 -5.03 -14.01
CA TRP A 136 -4.81 -3.70 -14.06
C TRP A 136 -4.36 -3.24 -12.66
N ALA A 137 -5.21 -3.28 -11.63
CA ALA A 137 -4.86 -2.91 -10.27
C ALA A 137 -3.72 -3.78 -9.71
N GLY A 138 -3.78 -5.10 -9.90
CA GLY A 138 -2.75 -6.03 -9.46
C GLY A 138 -1.39 -5.79 -10.14
N SER A 139 -1.38 -5.57 -11.45
CA SER A 139 -0.16 -5.27 -12.23
C SER A 139 0.47 -3.94 -11.80
N MET A 140 -0.34 -2.91 -11.52
CA MET A 140 0.13 -1.63 -10.99
C MET A 140 0.87 -1.80 -9.67
N ILE A 141 0.30 -2.58 -8.74
CA ILE A 141 0.91 -2.88 -7.44
C ILE A 141 2.25 -3.62 -7.65
N LEU A 142 2.28 -4.65 -8.49
CA LEU A 142 3.50 -5.43 -8.75
C LEU A 142 4.60 -4.62 -9.44
N LYS A 143 4.24 -3.71 -10.33
CA LYS A 143 5.21 -2.94 -11.13
C LYS A 143 5.82 -1.76 -10.38
N HIS A 144 5.01 -1.02 -9.61
CA HIS A 144 5.40 0.29 -9.10
C HIS A 144 5.75 0.31 -7.60
N ILE A 145 5.49 -0.77 -6.86
CA ILE A 145 5.87 -0.84 -5.45
C ILE A 145 7.26 -1.46 -5.31
N PRO A 146 8.19 -0.81 -4.57
CA PRO A 146 9.55 -1.30 -4.39
C PRO A 146 9.60 -2.69 -3.76
N THR A 147 10.66 -3.45 -4.09
CA THR A 147 10.87 -4.84 -3.64
C THR A 147 11.09 -5.00 -2.13
N LYS A 148 11.35 -3.90 -1.40
CA LYS A 148 11.50 -3.94 0.08
C LYS A 148 10.24 -4.41 0.80
N SER A 149 9.04 -4.19 0.22
CA SER A 149 7.75 -4.67 0.74
C SER A 149 7.35 -5.99 0.04
N LEU A 150 8.13 -7.05 0.22
CA LEU A 150 8.03 -8.24 -0.64
C LEU A 150 6.74 -9.03 -0.41
N ALA A 151 6.32 -9.21 0.84
CA ALA A 151 5.16 -10.03 1.19
C ALA A 151 3.84 -9.36 0.79
N GLY A 152 3.57 -8.15 1.27
CA GLY A 152 2.35 -7.42 0.99
C GLY A 152 2.17 -7.11 -0.50
N ARG A 153 3.25 -6.72 -1.20
CA ARG A 153 3.23 -6.48 -2.64
C ARG A 153 2.81 -7.71 -3.44
N ARG A 154 3.43 -8.86 -3.17
CA ARG A 154 3.13 -10.11 -3.88
C ARG A 154 1.72 -10.59 -3.58
N LEU A 155 1.34 -10.57 -2.31
CA LEU A 155 0.03 -11.05 -1.88
C LEU A 155 -1.11 -10.21 -2.45
N ALA A 156 -1.01 -8.87 -2.39
CA ALA A 156 -2.00 -7.98 -2.95
C ALA A 156 -2.03 -8.05 -4.49
N GLY A 157 -0.88 -7.96 -5.15
CA GLY A 157 -0.82 -7.90 -6.60
C GLY A 157 -1.25 -9.21 -7.26
N TRP A 158 -0.68 -10.33 -6.87
CA TRP A 158 -1.07 -11.65 -7.39
C TRP A 158 -2.47 -12.06 -6.92
N GLY A 159 -2.86 -11.72 -5.68
CA GLY A 159 -4.21 -11.97 -5.17
C GLY A 159 -5.28 -11.34 -6.05
N LEU A 160 -5.10 -10.07 -6.47
CA LEU A 160 -6.01 -9.38 -7.39
C LEU A 160 -6.02 -10.01 -8.78
N ILE A 161 -4.85 -10.38 -9.33
CA ILE A 161 -4.76 -11.01 -10.66
C ILE A 161 -5.47 -12.37 -10.67
N VAL A 162 -5.16 -13.23 -9.70
CA VAL A 162 -5.77 -14.57 -9.58
C VAL A 162 -7.28 -14.44 -9.36
N TRP A 163 -7.70 -13.50 -8.53
CA TRP A 163 -9.11 -13.21 -8.35
C TRP A 163 -9.78 -12.76 -9.65
N GLY A 164 -9.16 -11.86 -10.41
CA GLY A 164 -9.67 -11.42 -11.71
C GLY A 164 -9.83 -12.59 -12.70
N ILE A 165 -8.83 -13.45 -12.83
CA ILE A 165 -8.88 -14.65 -13.69
C ILE A 165 -10.02 -15.58 -13.25
N TYR A 166 -10.16 -15.80 -11.94
CA TYR A 166 -11.24 -16.63 -11.41
C TYR A 166 -12.63 -16.07 -11.75
N VAL A 167 -12.82 -14.75 -11.63
CA VAL A 167 -14.08 -14.07 -11.99
C VAL A 167 -14.41 -14.29 -13.47
N LEU A 168 -13.42 -14.30 -14.37
CA LEU A 168 -13.63 -14.58 -15.79
C LEU A 168 -14.18 -15.99 -16.06
N LEU A 169 -13.77 -16.96 -15.25
CA LEU A 169 -14.21 -18.35 -15.37
C LEU A 169 -15.60 -18.59 -14.75
N PHE A 170 -16.08 -17.69 -13.91
CA PHE A 170 -17.31 -17.87 -13.14
C PHE A 170 -18.57 -18.13 -13.99
N PRO A 171 -18.79 -17.47 -15.18
CA PRO A 171 -19.93 -17.75 -16.05
C PRO A 171 -20.01 -19.20 -16.54
N PHE A 172 -18.86 -19.88 -16.68
CA PHE A 172 -18.81 -21.28 -17.09
C PHE A 172 -19.14 -22.20 -15.92
N ILE A 173 -18.59 -21.90 -14.72
CA ILE A 173 -18.81 -22.64 -13.48
C ILE A 173 -20.28 -22.56 -13.07
N TRP A 174 -20.92 -21.42 -13.28
CA TRP A 174 -22.34 -21.18 -13.00
C TRP A 174 -23.28 -22.20 -13.68
N ARG A 175 -22.86 -22.81 -14.79
CA ARG A 175 -23.62 -23.83 -15.52
C ARG A 175 -23.58 -25.20 -14.87
N ILE A 176 -22.74 -25.41 -13.86
CA ILE A 176 -22.52 -26.69 -13.20
C ILE A 176 -23.04 -26.59 -11.76
N PRO A 177 -24.34 -26.95 -11.50
CA PRO A 177 -24.99 -26.66 -10.22
C PRO A 177 -24.28 -27.24 -8.98
N TRP A 178 -23.74 -28.44 -9.07
CA TRP A 178 -23.06 -29.09 -7.95
C TRP A 178 -21.72 -28.41 -7.60
N LEU A 179 -21.09 -27.74 -8.54
CA LEU A 179 -19.81 -27.02 -8.34
C LEU A 179 -20.04 -25.62 -7.75
N LEU A 180 -21.26 -25.10 -7.82
CA LEU A 180 -21.56 -23.71 -7.44
C LEU A 180 -21.18 -23.40 -5.99
N PHE A 181 -21.45 -24.32 -5.07
CA PHE A 181 -21.12 -24.14 -3.66
C PHE A 181 -19.60 -23.97 -3.43
N LEU A 182 -18.81 -24.86 -4.04
CA LEU A 182 -17.35 -24.77 -3.99
C LEU A 182 -16.84 -23.49 -4.67
N ALA A 183 -17.44 -23.12 -5.80
CA ALA A 183 -17.08 -21.90 -6.53
C ALA A 183 -17.32 -20.64 -5.71
N PHE A 184 -18.42 -20.53 -5.00
CA PHE A 184 -18.65 -19.42 -4.08
C PHE A 184 -17.64 -19.43 -2.92
N GLY A 185 -17.33 -20.57 -2.35
CA GLY A 185 -16.30 -20.71 -1.32
C GLY A 185 -14.93 -20.20 -1.78
N PHE A 186 -14.50 -20.60 -2.98
CA PHE A 186 -13.26 -20.11 -3.59
C PHE A 186 -13.30 -18.60 -3.84
N LEU A 187 -14.42 -18.09 -4.33
CA LEU A 187 -14.60 -16.67 -4.57
C LEU A 187 -14.45 -15.87 -3.28
N VAL A 188 -15.06 -16.30 -2.17
CA VAL A 188 -14.88 -15.71 -0.84
C VAL A 188 -13.42 -15.76 -0.41
N GLY A 189 -12.78 -16.91 -0.52
CA GLY A 189 -11.37 -17.09 -0.15
C GLY A 189 -10.45 -16.12 -0.90
N LEU A 190 -10.62 -15.96 -2.21
CA LEU A 190 -9.84 -15.04 -3.02
C LEU A 190 -10.10 -13.57 -2.66
N HIS A 191 -11.34 -13.20 -2.32
CA HIS A 191 -11.65 -11.85 -1.82
C HIS A 191 -10.91 -11.55 -0.52
N VAL A 192 -10.98 -12.47 0.44
CA VAL A 192 -10.30 -12.35 1.73
C VAL A 192 -8.80 -12.26 1.52
N LEU A 193 -8.24 -13.12 0.68
CA LEU A 193 -6.81 -13.14 0.37
C LEU A 193 -6.33 -11.81 -0.25
N ALA A 194 -7.05 -11.30 -1.25
CA ALA A 194 -6.70 -10.03 -1.90
C ALA A 194 -6.85 -8.85 -0.92
N GLY A 195 -7.93 -8.81 -0.14
CA GLY A 195 -8.15 -7.76 0.85
C GLY A 195 -7.11 -7.78 1.98
N MET A 196 -6.77 -8.94 2.51
CA MET A 196 -5.69 -9.09 3.48
C MET A 196 -4.34 -8.69 2.88
N GLY A 197 -4.06 -9.08 1.63
CA GLY A 197 -2.87 -8.67 0.91
C GLY A 197 -2.72 -7.15 0.83
N MET A 198 -3.81 -6.45 0.53
CA MET A 198 -3.81 -4.97 0.51
C MET A 198 -3.60 -4.38 1.92
N MET A 199 -4.17 -4.98 2.97
CA MET A 199 -3.94 -4.53 4.35
C MET A 199 -2.47 -4.73 4.77
N VAL A 200 -1.90 -5.90 4.50
CA VAL A 200 -0.47 -6.19 4.75
C VAL A 200 0.41 -5.20 4.00
N LEU A 201 0.08 -4.89 2.75
CA LEU A 201 0.82 -3.92 1.94
C LEU A 201 0.84 -2.52 2.58
N VAL A 202 -0.29 -2.07 3.15
CA VAL A 202 -0.37 -0.78 3.87
C VAL A 202 0.49 -0.83 5.13
N VAL A 203 0.41 -1.90 5.91
CA VAL A 203 1.20 -2.08 7.15
C VAL A 203 2.69 -2.12 6.84
N ASP A 204 3.12 -2.87 5.81
CA ASP A 204 4.52 -2.91 5.34
C ASP A 204 5.03 -1.50 5.02
N ARG A 205 4.21 -0.70 4.34
CA ARG A 205 4.58 0.68 3.98
C ARG A 205 4.72 1.59 5.20
N MET A 206 3.80 1.44 6.16
CA MET A 206 3.88 2.17 7.43
C MET A 206 5.15 1.81 8.21
N ARG A 207 5.49 0.50 8.28
CA ARG A 207 6.70 0.01 8.93
C ARG A 207 7.97 0.58 8.29
N ILE A 208 8.09 0.52 6.96
CA ILE A 208 9.24 1.06 6.23
C ILE A 208 9.43 2.56 6.52
N ARG A 209 8.34 3.31 6.61
CA ARG A 209 8.38 4.75 6.94
C ARG A 209 8.80 5.00 8.38
N ALA A 210 8.28 4.23 9.32
CA ALA A 210 8.66 4.34 10.73
C ALA A 210 10.16 4.06 10.91
N GLU A 211 10.68 2.99 10.30
CA GLU A 211 12.11 2.67 10.30
C GLU A 211 12.98 3.77 9.66
N ALA A 212 12.50 4.38 8.57
CA ALA A 212 13.20 5.49 7.92
C ALA A 212 13.21 6.76 8.80
N SER A 213 12.09 7.06 9.46
CA SER A 213 11.97 8.19 10.37
C SER A 213 12.85 8.03 11.60
N GLU A 214 12.89 6.83 12.17
CA GLU A 214 13.76 6.50 13.32
C GLU A 214 15.23 6.66 12.97
N LYS A 215 15.67 6.10 11.83
CA LYS A 215 17.05 6.28 11.35
C LYS A 215 17.40 7.75 11.08
N HIS A 216 16.43 8.54 10.64
CA HIS A 216 16.63 9.98 10.43
C HIS A 216 16.81 10.70 11.78
N ALA A 217 15.95 10.39 12.77
CA ALA A 217 16.07 10.92 14.12
C ALA A 217 17.42 10.58 14.75
N GLN A 218 17.85 9.31 14.69
CA GLN A 218 19.15 8.87 15.19
C GLN A 218 20.34 9.61 14.54
N ARG A 219 20.25 9.90 13.22
CA ARG A 219 21.29 10.70 12.55
C ARG A 219 21.35 12.14 13.03
N LEU A 220 20.19 12.73 13.35
CA LEU A 220 20.11 14.10 13.88
C LEU A 220 20.61 14.16 15.33
N GLU A 221 20.33 13.16 16.15
CA GLU A 221 20.81 13.04 17.53
C GLU A 221 22.35 12.87 17.58
N GLY A 222 22.95 12.26 16.57
CA GLY A 222 24.41 12.12 16.44
C GLY A 222 25.14 13.37 15.96
N LEU A 223 24.44 14.45 15.60
CA LEU A 223 25.07 15.70 15.17
C LEU A 223 25.38 16.59 16.39
N LEU A 224 26.67 16.72 16.71
CA LEU A 224 27.12 17.65 17.73
C LEU A 224 27.23 19.08 17.15
N PRO A 225 26.47 20.06 17.65
CA PRO A 225 26.58 21.45 17.19
C PRO A 225 27.89 22.02 17.71
N ILE A 226 28.86 22.17 16.82
CA ILE A 226 30.20 22.73 17.13
C ILE A 226 30.33 24.17 16.63
N CYS A 227 30.99 25.01 17.40
CA CYS A 227 31.33 26.37 16.98
C CYS A 227 32.36 26.31 15.84
N SER A 228 32.10 27.00 14.73
CA SER A 228 32.98 27.03 13.57
C SER A 228 34.37 27.64 13.88
N THR A 229 34.45 28.54 14.85
CA THR A 229 35.69 29.26 15.23
C THR A 229 36.46 28.53 16.35
N CYS A 230 35.83 28.38 17.54
CA CYS A 230 36.53 27.87 18.72
C CYS A 230 36.35 26.37 18.96
N LYS A 231 35.59 25.67 18.10
CA LYS A 231 35.32 24.22 18.16
C LYS A 231 34.63 23.72 19.42
N LYS A 232 34.12 24.61 20.30
CA LYS A 232 33.30 24.19 21.45
C LYS A 232 32.01 23.52 20.99
N ILE A 233 31.53 22.56 21.76
CA ILE A 233 30.26 21.85 21.52
C ILE A 233 29.17 22.50 22.37
N ARG A 234 27.98 22.73 21.76
CA ARG A 234 26.79 23.22 22.50
C ARG A 234 25.98 22.04 23.00
N ASP A 235 25.69 22.04 24.32
CA ASP A 235 24.81 21.06 24.93
C ASP A 235 23.31 21.34 24.69
N ASN A 236 22.46 20.42 25.17
CA ASN A 236 20.99 20.54 25.03
C ASN A 236 20.40 21.71 25.85
N HIS A 237 21.14 22.27 26.79
CA HIS A 237 20.77 23.45 27.59
C HIS A 237 21.29 24.77 26.99
N GLY A 238 22.00 24.70 25.87
CA GLY A 238 22.54 25.86 25.18
C GLY A 238 23.93 26.30 25.63
N HIS A 239 24.58 25.60 26.59
CA HIS A 239 25.90 25.92 27.07
C HIS A 239 26.99 25.37 26.15
N TRP A 240 28.13 26.12 26.05
CA TRP A 240 29.26 25.77 25.20
C TRP A 240 30.39 25.17 26.02
N HIS A 241 30.73 23.89 25.75
CA HIS A 241 31.76 23.11 26.41
C HIS A 241 32.97 22.85 25.47
N GLY A 242 34.16 22.70 26.05
CA GLY A 242 35.29 22.14 25.31
C GLY A 242 35.00 20.71 24.85
N ILE A 243 35.55 20.30 23.71
CA ILE A 243 35.32 18.94 23.14
C ILE A 243 35.69 17.87 24.16
N GLU A 244 36.83 18.00 24.81
CA GLU A 244 37.34 17.02 25.78
C GLU A 244 36.41 16.90 27.00
N THR A 245 35.98 18.05 27.55
CA THR A 245 35.04 18.09 28.68
C THR A 245 33.70 17.45 28.29
N TYR A 246 33.16 17.81 27.13
CA TYR A 246 31.90 17.30 26.65
C TYR A 246 31.90 15.77 26.48
N ILE A 247 33.00 15.22 25.90
CA ILE A 247 33.14 13.78 25.67
C ILE A 247 33.36 13.03 26.99
N ARG A 248 34.25 13.54 27.87
CA ARG A 248 34.53 12.92 29.18
C ARG A 248 33.27 12.80 30.05
N GLU A 249 32.40 13.79 30.01
CA GLU A 249 31.15 13.77 30.79
C GLU A 249 30.08 12.78 30.27
N ARG A 250 30.27 12.27 29.02
CA ARG A 250 29.28 11.44 28.34
C ARG A 250 29.76 10.07 27.89
N THR A 251 31.06 9.82 28.06
CA THR A 251 31.67 8.55 27.71
C THR A 251 32.80 8.23 28.70
N ASP A 252 33.25 6.99 28.72
CA ASP A 252 34.41 6.55 29.54
C ASP A 252 35.77 6.89 28.85
N ALA A 253 35.77 7.80 27.87
CA ALA A 253 36.95 8.17 27.15
C ALA A 253 37.85 9.11 27.97
N GLU A 254 39.11 8.76 28.16
CA GLU A 254 40.17 9.61 28.73
C GLU A 254 41.06 10.19 27.62
N PHE A 255 41.46 11.45 27.77
CA PHE A 255 42.29 12.15 26.81
C PHE A 255 43.72 12.23 27.31
N SER A 256 44.67 11.75 26.50
CA SER A 256 46.11 12.04 26.65
C SER A 256 46.51 13.12 25.64
N HIS A 257 47.37 14.02 26.05
CA HIS A 257 47.86 15.10 25.18
C HIS A 257 49.20 14.70 24.54
N GLY A 258 49.28 14.91 23.25
CA GLY A 258 50.47 14.74 22.45
C GLY A 258 50.53 15.77 21.32
N ILE A 259 51.71 15.90 20.74
CA ILE A 259 51.91 16.78 19.57
C ILE A 259 52.14 15.89 18.35
N CYS A 260 51.31 16.04 17.31
CA CYS A 260 51.52 15.31 16.07
C CYS A 260 52.77 15.83 15.33
N PRO A 261 53.38 15.02 14.45
CA PRO A 261 54.59 15.42 13.73
C PRO A 261 54.46 16.75 12.98
N GLU A 262 53.35 17.01 12.36
CA GLU A 262 53.08 18.25 11.62
C GLU A 262 53.04 19.48 12.54
N CYS A 263 52.36 19.37 13.68
CA CYS A 263 52.33 20.43 14.69
C CYS A 263 53.70 20.60 15.36
N SER A 264 54.42 19.52 15.61
CA SER A 264 55.77 19.54 16.17
C SER A 264 56.72 20.26 15.22
N GLU A 265 56.67 19.98 13.93
CA GLU A 265 57.44 20.69 12.90
C GLU A 265 57.07 22.18 12.80
N ALA A 266 55.79 22.49 12.86
CA ALA A 266 55.32 23.89 12.80
C ALA A 266 55.73 24.72 14.02
N LEU A 267 55.76 24.11 15.21
CA LEU A 267 56.11 24.77 16.47
C LEU A 267 57.63 24.86 16.68
N TYR A 268 58.35 23.76 16.39
CA TYR A 268 59.73 23.57 16.78
C TYR A 268 60.71 23.38 15.60
N GLY A 269 60.19 23.34 14.35
CA GLY A 269 61.04 23.06 13.17
C GLY A 269 62.14 24.03 12.89
N LYS A 270 62.13 25.22 13.55
CA LYS A 270 63.18 26.23 13.47
C LYS A 270 64.15 26.20 14.67
N GLU A 271 63.92 25.35 15.67
CA GLU A 271 64.69 25.24 16.88
C GLU A 271 65.86 24.27 16.67
N ASP A 272 67.08 24.69 17.05
CA ASP A 272 68.31 23.93 16.83
C ASP A 272 68.28 22.54 17.47
N TRP A 273 67.71 22.43 18.68
CA TRP A 273 67.59 21.15 19.39
C TRP A 273 66.64 20.15 18.66
N TYR A 274 65.63 20.65 18.02
CA TYR A 274 64.68 19.83 17.28
C TYR A 274 65.26 19.32 15.96
N ILE A 275 66.05 20.16 15.29
CA ILE A 275 66.81 19.80 14.08
C ILE A 275 67.87 18.75 14.39
N GLU A 276 68.61 18.93 15.50
CA GLU A 276 69.58 17.93 15.93
C GLU A 276 68.96 16.59 16.29
N MET A 277 67.79 16.59 17.02
CA MET A 277 67.11 15.38 17.38
C MET A 277 66.59 14.62 16.12
N LYS A 278 66.11 15.33 15.14
CA LYS A 278 65.59 14.77 13.86
C LYS A 278 66.72 14.17 13.02
N ASN A 279 67.93 14.79 13.06
CA ASN A 279 69.15 14.29 12.39
C ASN A 279 69.75 13.05 13.07
N LYS A 280 69.59 12.91 14.39
CA LYS A 280 69.98 11.72 15.14
C LYS A 280 69.03 10.53 15.01
N ALA A 281 67.78 10.77 14.60
CA ALA A 281 66.78 9.74 14.40
C ALA A 281 66.74 9.17 12.96
N LYS A 282 67.51 9.70 12.05
CA LYS A 282 67.78 9.17 10.72
C LYS A 282 68.97 8.26 10.73
#